data_d4a30e61c2c66a11756f792c945f40f9
#
_entry.id   d4a30e61c2c66a11756f792c945f40f9
#
_cell.length_a   1.000
_cell.length_b   1.000
_cell.length_c   1.000
_cell.angle_alpha   90.00
_cell.angle_beta   90.00
_cell.angle_gamma   90.00
#
_symmetry.space_group_name_H-M   'P 1'
#
loop_
_entity.id
_entity.type
_entity.pdbx_description
1 polymer ?
#
loop_
_entity_poly.entity_id
_entity_poly.type
_entity_poly.pdbx_seq_one_letter_code
_entity_poly.pdbx_strand_id
1 'polypeptide(L)'
;MITPFARVREFNYEYLRNWDWKEFVRNYWSLILIVFVVMFAGFFHNLILKQQVERRTERLRQTMKEKLAEHQAAVSANRHLHDMEKINLVGMLSSMIAHELRQPLTAIRNYSEGINDIIRSPDYDVKVVEEGLKVIDDQSIRASMIIEHMRSLIKGKETHIQEVDLNVLIPSIQKTYKELGGKYEVGFSTESCGSVIVQIDPTQFEIVLLNLLNNAAEAIAQQETNPKISVILAQENRDVLLSVRNQGVLEHKESFNNLFAVKSSTKTHGLGLGLAIAARVIERWGGQLSICQNNEEVVACIRLPIP
;
A
#
# COMPACT_ATOMS: atom_id res chain seq x y z
N MET A 1 89.02 49.95 -18.22
CA MET A 1 87.85 49.91 -17.32
C MET A 1 87.18 48.60 -17.41
N ILE A 2 87.36 47.72 -16.44
CA ILE A 2 86.66 46.36 -16.40
C ILE A 2 85.25 46.63 -15.87
N THR A 3 84.24 46.31 -16.63
CA THR A 3 82.85 46.53 -16.24
C THR A 3 82.49 45.72 -14.98
N PRO A 4 81.59 46.20 -14.09
CA PRO A 4 81.20 45.51 -12.85
C PRO A 4 80.72 44.05 -13.09
N PHE A 5 80.12 43.78 -14.21
CA PHE A 5 79.66 42.45 -14.62
C PHE A 5 80.78 41.46 -14.91
N ALA A 6 81.92 41.91 -15.42
CA ALA A 6 83.08 41.08 -15.66
C ALA A 6 83.70 40.59 -14.33
N ARG A 7 83.75 41.44 -13.31
CA ARG A 7 84.28 41.11 -11.99
C ARG A 7 83.42 40.12 -11.21
N VAL A 8 82.11 40.19 -11.34
CA VAL A 8 81.18 39.23 -10.74
C VAL A 8 81.30 37.86 -11.41
N ARG A 9 81.53 37.82 -12.72
CA ARG A 9 81.70 36.57 -13.47
C ARG A 9 83.00 35.86 -13.13
N GLU A 10 84.11 36.60 -12.98
CA GLU A 10 85.41 36.08 -12.56
C GLU A 10 85.35 35.56 -11.12
N PHE A 11 84.68 36.28 -10.20
CA PHE A 11 84.52 35.85 -8.81
C PHE A 11 83.72 34.53 -8.69
N ASN A 12 82.70 34.41 -9.48
CA ASN A 12 81.88 33.15 -9.50
C ASN A 12 82.74 31.99 -10.09
N TYR A 13 83.50 32.21 -11.11
CA TYR A 13 84.39 31.19 -11.72
C TYR A 13 85.51 30.73 -10.79
N GLU A 14 86.16 31.64 -10.05
CA GLU A 14 87.16 31.30 -9.05
C GLU A 14 86.55 30.54 -7.86
N TYR A 15 85.38 30.90 -7.41
CA TYR A 15 84.70 30.25 -6.33
C TYR A 15 84.33 28.83 -6.72
N LEU A 16 83.79 28.57 -7.92
CA LEU A 16 83.44 27.27 -8.44
C LEU A 16 84.71 26.41 -8.74
N ARG A 17 85.82 26.99 -9.17
CA ARG A 17 87.10 26.31 -9.44
C ARG A 17 87.80 25.82 -8.18
N ASN A 18 87.65 26.52 -7.07
CA ASN A 18 88.25 26.21 -5.78
C ASN A 18 87.29 25.44 -4.86
N TRP A 19 86.11 25.01 -5.38
CA TRP A 19 85.13 24.23 -4.62
C TRP A 19 85.66 22.80 -4.39
N ASP A 20 86.09 22.49 -3.13
CA ASP A 20 86.55 21.17 -2.77
C ASP A 20 85.36 20.30 -2.34
N TRP A 21 84.85 19.49 -3.28
CA TRP A 21 83.78 18.54 -3.04
C TRP A 21 84.11 17.56 -1.91
N LYS A 22 85.41 17.25 -1.71
CA LYS A 22 85.78 16.30 -0.64
C LYS A 22 85.60 16.95 0.74
N GLU A 23 85.95 18.24 0.86
CA GLU A 23 85.77 19.00 2.07
C GLU A 23 84.31 19.25 2.38
N PHE A 24 83.49 19.59 1.37
CA PHE A 24 82.03 19.70 1.51
C PHE A 24 81.39 18.40 1.95
N VAL A 25 81.65 17.27 1.30
CA VAL A 25 81.13 15.97 1.67
C VAL A 25 81.54 15.57 3.08
N ARG A 26 82.79 15.80 3.48
CA ARG A 26 83.31 15.49 4.82
C ARG A 26 82.58 16.32 5.90
N ASN A 27 82.30 17.57 5.67
CA ASN A 27 81.72 18.49 6.64
C ASN A 27 80.19 18.30 6.72
N TYR A 28 79.54 17.92 5.64
CA TYR A 28 78.08 17.80 5.56
C TYR A 28 77.59 16.37 5.41
N TRP A 29 78.49 15.39 5.46
CA TRP A 29 78.19 13.96 5.33
C TRP A 29 77.04 13.49 6.21
N SER A 30 77.00 13.84 7.48
CA SER A 30 75.95 13.48 8.43
C SER A 30 74.58 14.06 8.03
N LEU A 31 74.56 15.28 7.54
CA LEU A 31 73.37 15.99 7.09
C LEU A 31 72.78 15.35 5.81
N ILE A 32 73.68 15.03 4.86
CA ILE A 32 73.32 14.33 3.62
C ILE A 32 72.75 12.94 3.96
N LEU A 33 73.35 12.23 4.90
CA LEU A 33 72.86 10.91 5.34
C LEU A 33 71.47 11.01 5.97
N ILE A 34 71.26 12.02 6.85
CA ILE A 34 69.95 12.22 7.49
C ILE A 34 68.89 12.50 6.43
N VAL A 35 69.15 13.40 5.46
CA VAL A 35 68.20 13.71 4.38
C VAL A 35 67.87 12.47 3.57
N PHE A 36 68.89 11.67 3.24
CA PHE A 36 68.70 10.42 2.51
C PHE A 36 67.87 9.40 3.29
N VAL A 37 68.09 9.23 4.58
CA VAL A 37 67.33 8.35 5.45
C VAL A 37 65.85 8.82 5.54
N VAL A 38 65.62 10.11 5.70
CA VAL A 38 64.25 10.68 5.76
C VAL A 38 63.52 10.48 4.43
N MET A 39 64.21 10.75 3.30
CA MET A 39 63.60 10.54 1.97
C MET A 39 63.28 9.02 1.76
N PHE A 40 64.19 8.15 2.12
CA PHE A 40 64.02 6.70 1.99
C PHE A 40 62.86 6.20 2.88
N ALA A 41 62.84 6.65 4.14
CA ALA A 41 61.73 6.32 5.06
C ALA A 41 60.37 6.82 4.53
N GLY A 42 60.33 8.05 4.02
CA GLY A 42 59.12 8.64 3.39
C GLY A 42 58.68 7.84 2.16
N PHE A 43 59.64 7.44 1.31
CA PHE A 43 59.32 6.62 0.13
C PHE A 43 58.74 5.26 0.52
N PHE A 44 59.40 4.58 1.49
CA PHE A 44 58.89 3.26 2.00
C PHE A 44 57.53 3.39 2.68
N HIS A 45 57.35 4.44 3.48
CA HIS A 45 56.06 4.71 4.12
C HIS A 45 54.95 4.91 3.09
N ASN A 46 55.21 5.65 2.02
CA ASN A 46 54.27 5.91 0.93
C ASN A 46 53.90 4.60 0.19
N LEU A 47 54.89 3.71 -0.05
CA LEU A 47 54.65 2.41 -0.66
C LEU A 47 53.72 1.52 0.23
N ILE A 48 54.00 1.47 1.53
CA ILE A 48 53.20 0.70 2.50
C ILE A 48 51.78 1.28 2.55
N LEU A 49 51.64 2.62 2.61
CA LEU A 49 50.36 3.29 2.65
C LEU A 49 49.52 2.95 1.40
N LYS A 50 50.16 3.02 0.20
CA LYS A 50 49.52 2.68 -1.06
C LYS A 50 49.01 1.26 -1.10
N GLN A 51 49.82 0.30 -0.64
CA GLN A 51 49.38 -1.11 -0.54
C GLN A 51 48.25 -1.31 0.48
N GLN A 52 48.28 -0.60 1.61
CA GLN A 52 47.17 -0.67 2.59
C GLN A 52 45.87 -0.10 2.04
N VAL A 53 45.93 1.02 1.34
CA VAL A 53 44.76 1.63 0.70
C VAL A 53 44.17 0.69 -0.37
N GLU A 54 45.01 0.14 -1.24
CA GLU A 54 44.57 -0.82 -2.25
C GLU A 54 43.88 -2.05 -1.63
N ARG A 55 44.49 -2.66 -0.59
CA ARG A 55 43.90 -3.79 0.12
C ARG A 55 42.58 -3.46 0.82
N ARG A 56 42.47 -2.26 1.43
CA ARG A 56 41.21 -1.82 2.05
C ARG A 56 40.12 -1.54 1.01
N THR A 57 40.49 -0.91 -0.09
CA THR A 57 39.55 -0.60 -1.19
C THR A 57 39.00 -1.90 -1.81
N GLU A 58 39.86 -2.89 -2.02
CA GLU A 58 39.43 -4.17 -2.58
C GLU A 58 38.53 -4.96 -1.61
N ARG A 59 38.85 -4.98 -0.31
CA ARG A 59 37.96 -5.57 0.72
C ARG A 59 36.61 -4.85 0.77
N LEU A 60 36.61 -3.53 0.72
CA LEU A 60 35.37 -2.74 0.71
C LEU A 60 34.51 -3.04 -0.53
N ARG A 61 35.14 -3.15 -1.70
CA ARG A 61 34.48 -3.53 -2.95
C ARG A 61 33.85 -4.94 -2.86
N GLN A 62 34.56 -5.90 -2.30
CA GLN A 62 34.05 -7.27 -2.09
C GLN A 62 32.84 -7.27 -1.16
N THR A 63 32.98 -6.62 0.02
CA THR A 63 31.87 -6.52 0.98
C THR A 63 30.65 -5.81 0.40
N MET A 64 30.85 -4.75 -0.41
CA MET A 64 29.75 -4.08 -1.10
C MET A 64 29.07 -4.99 -2.13
N LYS A 65 29.85 -5.76 -2.92
CA LYS A 65 29.29 -6.72 -3.88
C LYS A 65 28.48 -7.81 -3.17
N GLU A 66 29.00 -8.35 -2.08
CA GLU A 66 28.28 -9.35 -1.27
C GLU A 66 26.97 -8.80 -0.70
N LYS A 67 27.01 -7.62 -0.08
CA LYS A 67 25.80 -6.97 0.43
C LYS A 67 24.78 -6.62 -0.66
N LEU A 68 25.26 -6.19 -1.83
CA LEU A 68 24.37 -5.91 -2.95
C LEU A 68 23.68 -7.18 -3.46
N ALA A 69 24.44 -8.29 -3.58
CA ALA A 69 23.88 -9.57 -3.97
C ALA A 69 22.87 -10.10 -2.94
N GLU A 70 23.18 -9.98 -1.64
CA GLU A 70 22.29 -10.36 -0.55
C GLU A 70 21.00 -9.52 -0.57
N HIS A 71 21.10 -8.20 -0.76
CA HIS A 71 19.96 -7.32 -0.88
C HIS A 71 19.10 -7.65 -2.11
N GLN A 72 19.71 -7.92 -3.27
CA GLN A 72 18.99 -8.35 -4.47
C GLN A 72 18.28 -9.69 -4.27
N ALA A 73 18.92 -10.65 -3.60
CA ALA A 73 18.31 -11.93 -3.26
C ALA A 73 17.12 -11.75 -2.30
N ALA A 74 17.25 -10.89 -1.28
CA ALA A 74 16.16 -10.59 -0.36
C ALA A 74 14.98 -9.92 -1.05
N VAL A 75 15.22 -8.97 -1.96
CA VAL A 75 14.17 -8.30 -2.75
C VAL A 75 13.47 -9.29 -3.68
N SER A 76 14.22 -10.20 -4.34
CA SER A 76 13.63 -11.22 -5.21
C SER A 76 12.82 -12.26 -4.43
N ALA A 77 13.30 -12.68 -3.26
CA ALA A 77 12.57 -13.58 -2.37
C ALA A 77 11.28 -12.95 -1.86
N ASN A 78 11.31 -11.68 -1.50
CA ASN A 78 10.11 -10.95 -1.05
C ASN A 78 9.07 -10.79 -2.16
N ARG A 79 9.50 -10.53 -3.41
CA ARG A 79 8.60 -10.55 -4.57
C ARG A 79 7.97 -11.93 -4.79
N HIS A 80 8.76 -12.98 -4.69
CA HIS A 80 8.25 -14.36 -4.84
C HIS A 80 7.23 -14.71 -3.77
N LEU A 81 7.45 -14.30 -2.51
CA LEU A 81 6.47 -14.48 -1.43
C LEU A 81 5.17 -13.74 -1.73
N HIS A 82 5.24 -12.49 -2.18
CA HIS A 82 4.06 -11.72 -2.57
C HIS A 82 3.31 -12.34 -3.76
N ASP A 83 4.01 -12.90 -4.73
CA ASP A 83 3.38 -13.58 -5.87
C ASP A 83 2.72 -14.89 -5.43
N MET A 84 3.36 -15.66 -4.53
CA MET A 84 2.75 -16.87 -3.95
C MET A 84 1.55 -16.55 -3.07
N GLU A 85 1.59 -15.47 -2.27
CA GLU A 85 0.44 -15.00 -1.51
C GLU A 85 -0.73 -14.63 -2.42
N LYS A 86 -0.46 -13.95 -3.55
CA LYS A 86 -1.49 -13.64 -4.56
C LYS A 86 -2.10 -14.91 -5.16
N ILE A 87 -1.27 -15.88 -5.54
CA ILE A 87 -1.74 -17.14 -6.12
C ILE A 87 -2.57 -17.93 -5.10
N ASN A 88 -2.13 -17.97 -3.86
CA ASN A 88 -2.86 -18.67 -2.78
C ASN A 88 -4.19 -17.99 -2.48
N LEU A 89 -4.22 -16.66 -2.45
CA LEU A 89 -5.46 -15.86 -2.35
C LEU A 89 -6.41 -16.15 -3.52
N VAL A 90 -5.92 -16.12 -4.76
CA VAL A 90 -6.72 -16.43 -5.94
C VAL A 90 -7.26 -17.86 -5.89
N GLY A 91 -6.47 -18.84 -5.44
CA GLY A 91 -6.89 -20.23 -5.27
C GLY A 91 -7.99 -20.39 -4.24
N MET A 92 -7.83 -19.82 -3.05
CA MET A 92 -8.86 -19.83 -1.99
C MET A 92 -10.12 -19.07 -2.43
N LEU A 93 -9.95 -17.91 -3.07
CA LEU A 93 -11.06 -17.10 -3.55
C LEU A 93 -11.81 -17.75 -4.70
N SER A 94 -11.14 -18.50 -5.59
CA SER A 94 -11.78 -19.10 -6.77
C SER A 94 -12.92 -20.03 -6.41
N SER A 95 -12.76 -20.88 -5.38
CA SER A 95 -13.84 -21.77 -4.92
C SER A 95 -15.01 -20.99 -4.33
N MET A 96 -14.71 -19.96 -3.56
CA MET A 96 -15.73 -19.14 -2.88
C MET A 96 -16.47 -18.25 -3.87
N ILE A 97 -15.77 -17.68 -4.84
CA ILE A 97 -16.34 -16.84 -5.90
C ILE A 97 -17.24 -17.68 -6.80
N ALA A 98 -16.82 -18.89 -7.16
CA ALA A 98 -17.68 -19.81 -7.91
C ALA A 98 -18.98 -20.11 -7.15
N HIS A 99 -18.93 -20.18 -5.82
CA HIS A 99 -20.11 -20.36 -4.98
C HIS A 99 -20.99 -19.10 -4.96
N GLU A 100 -20.40 -17.90 -4.76
CA GLU A 100 -21.15 -16.65 -4.73
C GLU A 100 -21.77 -16.29 -6.08
N LEU A 101 -21.08 -16.53 -7.18
CA LEU A 101 -21.67 -16.34 -8.51
C LEU A 101 -22.77 -17.36 -8.81
N ARG A 102 -22.66 -18.58 -8.30
CA ARG A 102 -23.69 -19.60 -8.50
C ARG A 102 -25.02 -19.21 -7.87
N GLN A 103 -25.02 -18.51 -6.73
CA GLN A 103 -26.24 -18.09 -6.04
C GLN A 103 -27.11 -17.14 -6.90
N PRO A 104 -26.62 -15.93 -7.32
CA PRO A 104 -27.42 -15.03 -8.13
C PRO A 104 -27.78 -15.65 -9.48
N LEU A 105 -26.87 -16.41 -10.11
CA LEU A 105 -27.16 -17.10 -11.37
C LEU A 105 -28.26 -18.17 -11.22
N THR A 106 -28.28 -18.90 -10.10
CA THR A 106 -29.35 -19.87 -9.80
C THR A 106 -30.67 -19.14 -9.55
N ALA A 107 -30.67 -18.03 -8.83
CA ALA A 107 -31.86 -17.22 -8.63
C ALA A 107 -32.43 -16.69 -9.96
N ILE A 108 -31.55 -16.08 -10.81
CA ILE A 108 -31.93 -15.61 -12.15
C ILE A 108 -32.59 -16.73 -12.94
N ARG A 109 -31.97 -17.91 -12.97
CA ARG A 109 -32.52 -19.08 -13.68
C ARG A 109 -33.87 -19.48 -13.15
N ASN A 110 -34.02 -19.64 -11.83
CA ASN A 110 -35.26 -20.09 -11.20
C ASN A 110 -36.42 -19.09 -11.46
N TYR A 111 -36.16 -17.80 -11.31
CA TYR A 111 -37.15 -16.76 -11.59
C TYR A 111 -37.47 -16.68 -13.10
N SER A 112 -36.52 -16.86 -13.97
CA SER A 112 -36.75 -16.91 -15.43
C SER A 112 -37.59 -18.12 -15.82
N GLU A 113 -37.33 -19.32 -15.26
CA GLU A 113 -38.14 -20.53 -15.46
C GLU A 113 -39.55 -20.31 -14.90
N GLY A 114 -39.71 -19.79 -13.69
CA GLY A 114 -40.99 -19.49 -13.07
C GLY A 114 -41.82 -18.48 -13.87
N ILE A 115 -41.20 -17.38 -14.35
CA ILE A 115 -41.89 -16.43 -15.22
C ILE A 115 -42.37 -17.08 -16.50
N ASN A 116 -41.52 -17.93 -17.14
CA ASN A 116 -41.89 -18.63 -18.37
C ASN A 116 -43.06 -19.57 -18.18
N ASP A 117 -43.22 -20.19 -16.99
CA ASP A 117 -44.33 -21.01 -16.68
C ASP A 117 -45.62 -20.20 -16.40
N ILE A 118 -45.47 -19.05 -15.70
CA ILE A 118 -46.60 -18.14 -15.40
C ILE A 118 -47.20 -17.56 -16.69
N ILE A 119 -46.39 -17.06 -17.62
CA ILE A 119 -46.87 -16.42 -18.87
C ILE A 119 -47.58 -17.41 -19.83
N ARG A 120 -47.43 -18.72 -19.62
CA ARG A 120 -48.15 -19.74 -20.39
C ARG A 120 -49.60 -19.91 -19.95
N SER A 121 -49.94 -19.39 -18.76
CA SER A 121 -51.34 -19.42 -18.25
C SER A 121 -52.15 -18.29 -18.94
N PRO A 122 -53.38 -18.56 -19.37
CA PRO A 122 -54.24 -17.52 -20.02
C PRO A 122 -54.55 -16.35 -19.10
N ASP A 123 -54.59 -16.56 -17.77
CA ASP A 123 -54.97 -15.57 -16.75
C ASP A 123 -53.78 -15.22 -15.85
N TYR A 124 -52.58 -14.99 -16.41
CA TYR A 124 -51.42 -14.62 -15.58
C TYR A 124 -51.47 -13.20 -15.04
N ASP A 125 -51.02 -13.03 -13.80
CA ASP A 125 -50.89 -11.71 -13.18
C ASP A 125 -49.58 -11.01 -13.62
N VAL A 126 -49.74 -9.89 -14.34
CA VAL A 126 -48.62 -9.08 -14.81
C VAL A 126 -47.73 -8.60 -13.68
N LYS A 127 -48.30 -8.30 -12.48
CA LYS A 127 -47.51 -7.86 -11.31
C LYS A 127 -46.54 -8.92 -10.83
N VAL A 128 -46.93 -10.18 -10.83
CA VAL A 128 -46.03 -11.28 -10.44
C VAL A 128 -44.86 -11.40 -11.43
N VAL A 129 -45.13 -11.19 -12.72
CA VAL A 129 -44.08 -11.18 -13.74
C VAL A 129 -43.10 -9.99 -13.54
N GLU A 130 -43.65 -8.79 -13.28
CA GLU A 130 -42.85 -7.57 -13.01
C GLU A 130 -41.98 -7.75 -11.74
N GLU A 131 -42.53 -8.30 -10.66
CA GLU A 131 -41.79 -8.64 -9.45
C GLU A 131 -40.68 -9.65 -9.71
N GLY A 132 -40.94 -10.66 -10.49
CA GLY A 132 -39.95 -11.68 -10.86
C GLY A 132 -38.80 -11.07 -11.73
N LEU A 133 -39.14 -10.21 -12.69
CA LEU A 133 -38.16 -9.52 -13.53
C LEU A 133 -37.30 -8.58 -12.69
N LYS A 134 -37.88 -7.90 -11.69
CA LYS A 134 -37.11 -7.06 -10.77
C LYS A 134 -36.09 -7.86 -9.96
N VAL A 135 -36.47 -9.07 -9.49
CA VAL A 135 -35.53 -9.95 -8.80
C VAL A 135 -34.39 -10.38 -9.72
N ILE A 136 -34.67 -10.67 -10.99
CA ILE A 136 -33.65 -11.02 -12.00
C ILE A 136 -32.67 -9.88 -12.16
N ASP A 137 -33.15 -8.63 -12.29
CA ASP A 137 -32.31 -7.45 -12.43
C ASP A 137 -31.43 -7.23 -11.19
N ASP A 138 -32.01 -7.28 -9.98
CA ASP A 138 -31.27 -7.17 -8.71
C ASP A 138 -30.16 -8.24 -8.62
N GLN A 139 -30.41 -9.47 -9.02
CA GLN A 139 -29.42 -10.55 -8.98
C GLN A 139 -28.35 -10.40 -10.06
N SER A 140 -28.67 -9.82 -11.21
CA SER A 140 -27.71 -9.49 -12.27
C SER A 140 -26.73 -8.41 -11.83
N ILE A 141 -27.23 -7.35 -11.18
CA ILE A 141 -26.41 -6.30 -10.56
C ILE A 141 -25.49 -6.91 -9.50
N ARG A 142 -26.02 -7.80 -8.64
CA ARG A 142 -25.22 -8.49 -7.62
C ARG A 142 -24.09 -9.33 -8.22
N ALA A 143 -24.36 -10.09 -9.28
CA ALA A 143 -23.34 -10.87 -9.99
C ALA A 143 -22.24 -9.97 -10.58
N SER A 144 -22.63 -8.83 -11.16
CA SER A 144 -21.70 -7.85 -11.73
C SER A 144 -20.79 -7.24 -10.65
N MET A 145 -21.33 -6.94 -9.46
CA MET A 145 -20.52 -6.45 -8.33
C MET A 145 -19.51 -7.49 -7.85
N ILE A 146 -19.89 -8.78 -7.76
CA ILE A 146 -18.98 -9.85 -7.41
C ILE A 146 -17.81 -9.93 -8.40
N ILE A 147 -18.08 -9.83 -9.69
CA ILE A 147 -17.05 -9.84 -10.75
C ILE A 147 -16.11 -8.64 -10.64
N GLU A 148 -16.63 -7.44 -10.39
CA GLU A 148 -15.81 -6.24 -10.28
C GLU A 148 -14.96 -6.27 -8.99
N HIS A 149 -15.49 -6.79 -7.89
CA HIS A 149 -14.71 -7.07 -6.67
C HIS A 149 -13.56 -8.03 -6.95
N MET A 150 -13.82 -9.13 -7.69
CA MET A 150 -12.77 -10.05 -8.15
C MET A 150 -11.69 -9.34 -8.96
N ARG A 151 -12.13 -8.56 -9.93
CA ARG A 151 -11.24 -7.88 -10.86
C ARG A 151 -10.30 -6.91 -10.12
N SER A 152 -10.80 -6.23 -9.09
CA SER A 152 -10.01 -5.34 -8.24
C SER A 152 -8.96 -6.08 -7.40
N LEU A 153 -9.26 -7.33 -6.98
CA LEU A 153 -8.34 -8.18 -6.22
C LEU A 153 -7.22 -8.79 -7.09
N ILE A 154 -7.59 -9.27 -8.30
CA ILE A 154 -6.68 -10.01 -9.21
C ILE A 154 -5.79 -9.05 -10.01
N LYS A 155 -6.36 -8.01 -10.56
CA LYS A 155 -5.59 -6.94 -11.18
C LYS A 155 -5.00 -6.10 -10.06
N GLY A 156 -3.79 -6.38 -9.64
CA GLY A 156 -2.93 -5.40 -9.01
C GLY A 156 -2.69 -4.22 -9.98
N LYS A 157 -3.78 -3.56 -10.44
CA LYS A 157 -3.67 -2.29 -11.13
C LYS A 157 -2.91 -1.37 -10.18
N GLU A 158 -1.94 -0.66 -10.75
CA GLU A 158 -1.35 0.49 -10.13
C GLU A 158 -2.47 1.23 -9.40
N THR A 159 -2.45 1.17 -8.09
CA THR A 159 -3.41 1.90 -7.25
C THR A 159 -3.20 3.36 -7.59
N HIS A 160 -4.18 3.98 -8.21
CA HIS A 160 -4.15 5.42 -8.48
C HIS A 160 -4.43 6.18 -7.17
N ILE A 161 -3.45 6.11 -6.25
CA ILE A 161 -3.51 6.87 -5.02
C ILE A 161 -3.41 8.34 -5.37
N GLN A 162 -4.39 9.11 -4.94
CA GLN A 162 -4.45 10.56 -5.13
C GLN A 162 -5.04 11.24 -3.90
N GLU A 163 -4.88 12.54 -3.84
CA GLU A 163 -5.52 13.34 -2.80
C GLU A 163 -7.02 13.43 -3.06
N VAL A 164 -7.80 13.01 -2.09
CA VAL A 164 -9.26 12.95 -2.19
C VAL A 164 -9.89 13.61 -0.98
N ASP A 165 -10.82 14.53 -1.21
CA ASP A 165 -11.65 15.10 -0.16
C ASP A 165 -12.84 14.19 0.12
N LEU A 166 -12.87 13.59 1.31
CA LEU A 166 -13.93 12.69 1.74
C LEU A 166 -15.28 13.40 1.90
N ASN A 167 -15.30 14.68 2.20
CA ASN A 167 -16.55 15.46 2.27
C ASN A 167 -17.25 15.56 0.90
N VAL A 168 -16.50 15.40 -0.19
CA VAL A 168 -17.06 15.38 -1.57
C VAL A 168 -17.36 13.96 -2.03
N LEU A 169 -16.43 13.03 -1.74
CA LEU A 169 -16.54 11.65 -2.24
C LEU A 169 -17.67 10.88 -1.56
N ILE A 170 -17.86 11.00 -0.24
CA ILE A 170 -18.87 10.23 0.50
C ILE A 170 -20.29 10.54 0.02
N PRO A 171 -20.73 11.80 -0.14
CA PRO A 171 -22.04 12.11 -0.70
C PRO A 171 -22.26 11.56 -2.11
N SER A 172 -21.21 11.54 -2.96
CA SER A 172 -21.29 10.93 -4.29
C SER A 172 -21.55 9.42 -4.19
N ILE A 173 -20.87 8.72 -3.29
CA ILE A 173 -21.08 7.28 -3.06
C ILE A 173 -22.48 7.00 -2.50
N GLN A 174 -23.00 7.84 -1.63
CA GLN A 174 -24.38 7.71 -1.14
C GLN A 174 -25.42 7.81 -2.29
N LYS A 175 -25.17 8.72 -3.24
CA LYS A 175 -25.99 8.83 -4.44
C LYS A 175 -25.91 7.55 -5.27
N THR A 176 -24.71 7.03 -5.52
CA THR A 176 -24.49 5.76 -6.22
C THR A 176 -25.21 4.61 -5.51
N TYR A 177 -25.10 4.52 -4.17
CA TYR A 177 -25.81 3.51 -3.38
C TYR A 177 -27.32 3.52 -3.62
N LYS A 178 -27.94 4.71 -3.64
CA LYS A 178 -29.37 4.89 -3.91
C LYS A 178 -29.74 4.50 -5.34
N GLU A 179 -28.93 4.88 -6.32
CA GLU A 179 -29.11 4.55 -7.74
C GLU A 179 -29.00 3.04 -7.99
N LEU A 180 -28.16 2.33 -7.24
CA LEU A 180 -28.01 0.87 -7.29
C LEU A 180 -29.13 0.10 -6.53
N GLY A 181 -30.21 0.79 -6.12
CA GLY A 181 -31.34 0.16 -5.46
C GLY A 181 -31.19 -0.03 -3.94
N GLY A 182 -30.33 0.74 -3.31
CA GLY A 182 -30.18 0.79 -1.86
C GLY A 182 -31.53 1.03 -1.17
N LYS A 183 -31.94 0.07 -0.30
CA LYS A 183 -33.29 0.05 0.30
C LYS A 183 -33.47 1.07 1.43
N TYR A 184 -32.38 1.49 2.04
CA TYR A 184 -32.42 2.33 3.25
C TYR A 184 -31.81 3.68 3.01
N GLU A 185 -32.35 4.67 3.74
CA GLU A 185 -31.80 6.00 3.74
C GLU A 185 -30.47 6.04 4.48
N VAL A 186 -29.43 6.61 3.85
CA VAL A 186 -28.11 6.77 4.42
C VAL A 186 -27.91 8.24 4.77
N GLY A 187 -27.85 8.56 6.06
CA GLY A 187 -27.50 9.88 6.55
C GLY A 187 -25.98 10.08 6.52
N PHE A 188 -25.52 11.23 6.08
CA PHE A 188 -24.13 11.65 6.18
C PHE A 188 -24.00 12.87 7.09
N SER A 189 -23.06 12.83 8.00
CA SER A 189 -22.67 13.98 8.83
C SER A 189 -21.15 14.05 8.94
N THR A 190 -20.64 15.27 9.05
CA THR A 190 -19.22 15.51 9.32
C THR A 190 -19.07 16.32 10.60
N GLU A 191 -18.16 15.91 11.45
CA GLU A 191 -17.75 16.62 12.67
C GLU A 191 -16.51 17.50 12.40
N SER A 192 -15.96 17.45 11.18
CA SER A 192 -14.78 18.22 10.78
C SER A 192 -15.17 19.58 10.21
N CYS A 193 -14.52 20.62 10.70
CA CYS A 193 -14.60 21.97 10.12
C CYS A 193 -13.58 22.11 9.00
N GLY A 194 -13.98 21.82 7.74
CA GLY A 194 -13.12 21.98 6.58
C GLY A 194 -12.98 20.74 5.71
N SER A 195 -12.09 20.82 4.74
CA SER A 195 -11.79 19.74 3.79
C SER A 195 -11.02 18.61 4.49
N VAL A 196 -11.45 17.38 4.30
CA VAL A 196 -10.80 16.17 4.86
C VAL A 196 -10.12 15.42 3.73
N ILE A 197 -8.82 15.73 3.55
CA ILE A 197 -8.03 15.17 2.45
C ILE A 197 -7.26 13.95 2.93
N VAL A 198 -7.34 12.86 2.17
CA VAL A 198 -6.62 11.60 2.38
C VAL A 198 -5.98 11.11 1.09
N GLN A 199 -4.93 10.29 1.20
CA GLN A 199 -4.23 9.65 0.07
C GLN A 199 -4.81 8.26 -0.18
N ILE A 200 -5.75 8.15 -1.14
CA ILE A 200 -6.48 6.90 -1.44
C ILE A 200 -6.75 6.77 -2.94
N ASP A 201 -7.14 5.57 -3.36
CA ASP A 201 -7.75 5.33 -4.66
C ASP A 201 -9.28 5.50 -4.51
N PRO A 202 -9.91 6.51 -5.14
CA PRO A 202 -11.34 6.80 -4.95
C PRO A 202 -12.24 5.66 -5.41
N THR A 203 -11.86 4.93 -6.47
CA THR A 203 -12.64 3.79 -6.97
C THR A 203 -12.62 2.63 -5.99
N GLN A 204 -11.46 2.33 -5.39
CA GLN A 204 -11.37 1.29 -4.37
C GLN A 204 -12.08 1.70 -3.07
N PHE A 205 -12.02 2.98 -2.72
CA PHE A 205 -12.75 3.49 -1.56
C PHE A 205 -14.27 3.43 -1.74
N GLU A 206 -14.77 3.74 -2.92
CA GLU A 206 -16.19 3.56 -3.27
C GLU A 206 -16.64 2.12 -3.06
N ILE A 207 -15.88 1.14 -3.55
CA ILE A 207 -16.15 -0.30 -3.36
C ILE A 207 -16.19 -0.66 -1.87
N VAL A 208 -15.20 -0.19 -1.09
CA VAL A 208 -15.15 -0.41 0.37
C VAL A 208 -16.39 0.15 1.07
N LEU A 209 -16.73 1.41 0.77
CA LEU A 209 -17.87 2.06 1.43
C LEU A 209 -19.20 1.43 1.04
N LEU A 210 -19.41 1.13 -0.25
CA LEU A 210 -20.62 0.42 -0.72
C LEU A 210 -20.76 -0.95 -0.03
N ASN A 211 -19.64 -1.66 0.17
CA ASN A 211 -19.66 -2.93 0.88
C ASN A 211 -20.09 -2.78 2.35
N LEU A 212 -19.57 -1.76 3.05
CA LEU A 212 -20.00 -1.47 4.43
C LEU A 212 -21.47 -1.06 4.51
N LEU A 213 -21.94 -0.25 3.56
CA LEU A 213 -23.36 0.16 3.48
C LEU A 213 -24.29 -1.04 3.23
N ASN A 214 -23.91 -1.95 2.34
CA ASN A 214 -24.66 -3.16 2.06
C ASN A 214 -24.70 -4.10 3.29
N ASN A 215 -23.58 -4.28 4.00
CA ASN A 215 -23.53 -5.05 5.23
C ASN A 215 -24.45 -4.43 6.32
N ALA A 216 -24.44 -3.11 6.44
CA ALA A 216 -25.34 -2.39 7.35
C ALA A 216 -26.80 -2.60 6.95
N ALA A 217 -27.13 -2.51 5.66
CA ALA A 217 -28.48 -2.71 5.12
C ALA A 217 -28.98 -4.14 5.38
N GLU A 218 -28.14 -5.15 5.19
CA GLU A 218 -28.47 -6.54 5.49
C GLU A 218 -28.74 -6.76 7.00
N ALA A 219 -27.95 -6.13 7.87
CA ALA A 219 -28.11 -6.25 9.32
C ALA A 219 -29.41 -5.66 9.83
N ILE A 220 -29.91 -4.60 9.22
CA ILE A 220 -31.18 -3.93 9.60
C ILE A 220 -32.41 -4.51 8.90
N ALA A 221 -32.24 -5.31 7.85
CA ALA A 221 -33.36 -5.90 7.09
C ALA A 221 -34.29 -6.78 7.93
N GLN A 222 -33.85 -7.25 9.07
CA GLN A 222 -34.59 -8.09 10.01
C GLN A 222 -35.29 -7.30 11.11
N GLN A 223 -35.22 -5.96 11.11
CA GLN A 223 -35.75 -5.10 12.16
C GLN A 223 -37.05 -4.43 11.69
N GLU A 224 -38.04 -4.35 12.57
CA GLU A 224 -39.39 -3.85 12.25
C GLU A 224 -39.57 -2.33 12.33
N THR A 225 -38.57 -1.57 12.86
CA THR A 225 -38.72 -0.12 13.14
C THR A 225 -37.75 0.72 12.33
N ASN A 226 -38.25 1.47 11.34
CA ASN A 226 -37.67 2.56 10.57
C ASN A 226 -36.11 2.64 10.61
N PRO A 227 -35.42 1.66 10.06
CA PRO A 227 -33.98 1.50 10.23
C PRO A 227 -33.23 2.56 9.43
N LYS A 228 -32.23 3.16 10.07
CA LYS A 228 -31.36 4.17 9.45
C LYS A 228 -29.91 3.70 9.47
N ILE A 229 -29.21 4.00 8.38
CA ILE A 229 -27.76 3.89 8.31
C ILE A 229 -27.18 5.31 8.40
N SER A 230 -26.20 5.51 9.24
CA SER A 230 -25.50 6.79 9.33
C SER A 230 -24.01 6.64 9.04
N VAL A 231 -23.47 7.58 8.28
CA VAL A 231 -22.04 7.70 7.97
C VAL A 231 -21.55 8.97 8.64
N ILE A 232 -20.59 8.85 9.53
CA ILE A 232 -20.03 9.97 10.29
C ILE A 232 -18.55 10.08 9.97
N LEU A 233 -18.15 11.27 9.50
CA LEU A 233 -16.76 11.60 9.24
C LEU A 233 -16.25 12.52 10.35
N ALA A 234 -15.21 12.11 11.05
CA ALA A 234 -14.55 12.88 12.08
C ALA A 234 -13.04 12.94 11.83
N GLN A 235 -12.39 13.95 12.34
CA GLN A 235 -10.94 14.08 12.31
C GLN A 235 -10.42 14.07 13.75
N GLU A 236 -9.53 13.14 14.06
CA GLU A 236 -8.87 13.02 15.35
C GLU A 236 -7.35 13.06 15.20
N ASN A 237 -6.72 14.11 15.71
CA ASN A 237 -5.27 14.31 15.63
C ASN A 237 -4.75 14.30 14.18
N ARG A 238 -4.05 13.21 13.80
CA ARG A 238 -3.49 12.98 12.46
C ARG A 238 -4.25 11.92 11.67
N ASP A 239 -5.40 11.50 12.16
CA ASP A 239 -6.20 10.45 11.54
C ASP A 239 -7.59 10.98 11.18
N VAL A 240 -8.12 10.41 10.11
CA VAL A 240 -9.53 10.53 9.73
C VAL A 240 -10.26 9.29 10.22
N LEU A 241 -11.38 9.47 10.87
CA LEU A 241 -12.28 8.41 11.31
C LEU A 241 -13.57 8.49 10.51
N LEU A 242 -13.85 7.45 9.73
CA LEU A 242 -15.12 7.26 9.05
C LEU A 242 -15.88 6.12 9.72
N SER A 243 -17.04 6.42 10.30
CA SER A 243 -17.89 5.45 10.98
C SER A 243 -19.15 5.20 10.18
N VAL A 244 -19.42 3.96 9.80
CA VAL A 244 -20.71 3.49 9.28
C VAL A 244 -21.47 2.83 10.43
N ARG A 245 -22.61 3.39 10.80
CA ARG A 245 -23.41 2.94 11.94
C ARG A 245 -24.77 2.44 11.48
N ASN A 246 -25.19 1.35 12.02
CA ASN A 246 -26.54 0.81 11.85
C ASN A 246 -27.03 0.23 13.17
N GLN A 247 -28.36 0.22 13.35
CA GLN A 247 -28.98 -0.52 14.44
C GLN A 247 -28.81 -2.02 14.20
N GLY A 248 -28.56 -2.78 15.26
CA GLY A 248 -28.37 -4.21 15.15
C GLY A 248 -27.54 -4.78 16.29
N VAL A 249 -27.51 -6.11 16.34
CA VAL A 249 -26.70 -6.85 17.32
C VAL A 249 -25.74 -7.75 16.53
N LEU A 250 -24.48 -7.73 16.91
CA LEU A 250 -23.51 -8.68 16.42
C LEU A 250 -23.78 -10.04 17.06
N GLU A 251 -24.12 -11.05 16.26
CA GLU A 251 -24.46 -12.40 16.73
C GLU A 251 -23.33 -13.08 17.51
N HIS A 252 -22.08 -12.68 17.29
CA HIS A 252 -20.93 -13.23 17.99
C HIS A 252 -20.05 -12.12 18.56
N LYS A 253 -19.98 -12.05 19.89
CA LYS A 253 -19.03 -11.18 20.64
C LYS A 253 -17.58 -11.67 20.56
N GLU A 254 -17.32 -12.79 19.89
CA GLU A 254 -15.98 -13.39 19.84
C GLU A 254 -15.07 -12.66 18.87
N SER A 255 -14.09 -12.02 19.47
CA SER A 255 -12.83 -11.57 18.87
C SER A 255 -12.92 -10.96 17.47
N PHE A 256 -13.06 -9.63 17.42
CA PHE A 256 -13.06 -8.80 16.21
C PHE A 256 -11.91 -9.10 15.23
N ASN A 257 -10.76 -9.60 15.71
CA ASN A 257 -9.65 -10.06 14.89
C ASN A 257 -9.98 -11.25 13.99
N ASN A 258 -11.05 -12.01 14.30
CA ASN A 258 -11.50 -13.15 13.48
C ASN A 258 -12.52 -12.75 12.41
N LEU A 259 -13.13 -11.57 12.46
CA LEU A 259 -14.07 -11.09 11.43
C LEU A 259 -13.36 -10.77 10.09
N PHE A 260 -12.06 -10.48 10.14
CA PHE A 260 -11.22 -10.22 8.96
C PHE A 260 -10.47 -11.46 8.48
N ALA A 261 -10.48 -12.56 9.27
CA ALA A 261 -10.01 -13.85 8.80
C ALA A 261 -11.06 -14.44 7.86
N VAL A 262 -10.60 -15.00 6.75
CA VAL A 262 -11.44 -15.72 5.79
C VAL A 262 -12.00 -16.98 6.50
N LYS A 263 -13.05 -16.82 7.30
CA LYS A 263 -13.83 -17.90 7.86
C LYS A 263 -15.20 -17.89 7.20
N SER A 264 -15.74 -19.06 6.98
CA SER A 264 -17.12 -19.25 6.50
C SER A 264 -18.06 -18.36 7.32
N SER A 265 -18.74 -17.43 6.64
CA SER A 265 -19.80 -16.63 7.23
C SER A 265 -20.83 -17.56 7.84
N THR A 266 -21.27 -17.28 9.06
CA THR A 266 -22.40 -17.97 9.71
C THR A 266 -23.74 -17.57 9.07
N LYS A 267 -23.71 -16.59 8.15
CA LYS A 267 -24.88 -16.11 7.41
C LYS A 267 -25.19 -17.03 6.24
N THR A 268 -26.44 -17.41 6.09
CA THR A 268 -27.00 -18.20 4.98
C THR A 268 -26.81 -17.52 3.60
N HIS A 269 -26.41 -16.25 3.54
CA HIS A 269 -26.37 -15.44 2.32
C HIS A 269 -25.12 -14.53 2.15
N GLY A 270 -24.00 -14.81 2.81
CA GLY A 270 -22.78 -13.99 2.64
C GLY A 270 -21.51 -14.70 3.07
N LEU A 271 -20.43 -14.58 2.28
CA LEU A 271 -19.14 -15.27 2.50
C LEU A 271 -18.21 -14.59 3.51
N GLY A 272 -18.60 -13.46 4.10
CA GLY A 272 -17.68 -12.70 4.98
C GLY A 272 -16.45 -12.13 4.28
N LEU A 273 -16.39 -12.21 2.94
CA LEU A 273 -15.25 -11.72 2.15
C LEU A 273 -15.19 -10.19 2.08
N GLY A 274 -16.35 -9.55 2.07
CA GLY A 274 -16.41 -8.10 1.87
C GLY A 274 -15.62 -7.35 2.92
N LEU A 275 -15.72 -7.73 4.17
CA LEU A 275 -14.97 -7.10 5.27
C LEU A 275 -13.47 -7.41 5.21
N ALA A 276 -13.09 -8.65 4.85
CA ALA A 276 -11.69 -9.02 4.68
C ALA A 276 -11.02 -8.26 3.54
N ILE A 277 -11.74 -8.06 2.43
CA ILE A 277 -11.29 -7.25 1.29
C ILE A 277 -11.17 -5.78 1.69
N ALA A 278 -12.21 -5.23 2.32
CA ALA A 278 -12.22 -3.85 2.80
C ALA A 278 -11.05 -3.58 3.73
N ALA A 279 -10.80 -4.46 4.70
CA ALA A 279 -9.67 -4.36 5.62
C ALA A 279 -8.33 -4.31 4.87
N ARG A 280 -8.09 -5.23 3.92
CA ARG A 280 -6.84 -5.22 3.14
C ARG A 280 -6.65 -3.99 2.27
N VAL A 281 -7.71 -3.46 1.68
CA VAL A 281 -7.65 -2.21 0.91
C VAL A 281 -7.26 -1.05 1.82
N ILE A 282 -7.88 -0.95 2.98
CA ILE A 282 -7.62 0.10 3.98
C ILE A 282 -6.19 -0.02 4.54
N GLU A 283 -5.72 -1.23 4.88
CA GLU A 283 -4.35 -1.49 5.34
C GLU A 283 -3.29 -1.04 4.31
N ARG A 284 -3.57 -1.21 3.02
CA ARG A 284 -2.67 -0.77 1.94
C ARG A 284 -2.47 0.75 1.92
N TRP A 285 -3.45 1.51 2.40
CA TRP A 285 -3.35 2.98 2.56
C TRP A 285 -2.82 3.39 3.93
N GLY A 286 -2.29 2.43 4.71
CA GLY A 286 -1.77 2.68 6.05
C GLY A 286 -2.86 2.86 7.12
N GLY A 287 -4.12 2.55 6.78
CA GLY A 287 -5.25 2.67 7.66
C GLY A 287 -5.61 1.37 8.38
N GLN A 288 -6.70 1.41 9.12
CA GLN A 288 -7.25 0.27 9.86
C GLN A 288 -8.78 0.25 9.76
N LEU A 289 -9.35 -0.93 9.54
CA LEU A 289 -10.79 -1.17 9.64
C LEU A 289 -11.07 -1.91 10.95
N SER A 290 -12.06 -1.45 11.69
CA SER A 290 -12.53 -2.10 12.91
C SER A 290 -14.06 -2.13 12.93
N ILE A 291 -14.64 -3.12 13.62
CA ILE A 291 -16.08 -3.22 13.85
C ILE A 291 -16.28 -3.39 15.34
N CYS A 292 -17.18 -2.61 15.90
CA CYS A 292 -17.56 -2.72 17.29
C CYS A 292 -19.08 -2.63 17.46
N GLN A 293 -19.55 -3.10 18.57
CA GLN A 293 -20.93 -2.91 19.01
C GLN A 293 -20.95 -1.91 20.17
N ASN A 294 -21.73 -0.86 20.02
CA ASN A 294 -21.98 0.11 21.07
C ASN A 294 -23.49 0.15 21.35
N ASN A 295 -23.89 -0.40 22.52
CA ASN A 295 -25.28 -0.62 22.88
C ASN A 295 -26.04 -1.47 21.82
N GLU A 296 -27.02 -0.87 21.16
CA GLU A 296 -27.83 -1.49 20.11
C GLU A 296 -27.36 -1.12 18.69
N GLU A 297 -26.21 -0.48 18.57
CA GLU A 297 -25.63 -0.09 17.28
C GLU A 297 -24.38 -0.91 16.95
N VAL A 298 -24.27 -1.33 15.71
CA VAL A 298 -23.04 -1.85 15.10
C VAL A 298 -22.34 -0.70 14.40
N VAL A 299 -21.04 -0.53 14.67
CA VAL A 299 -20.22 0.52 14.12
C VAL A 299 -19.04 -0.09 13.40
N ALA A 300 -18.99 0.08 12.08
CA ALA A 300 -17.78 -0.17 11.28
C ALA A 300 -16.99 1.14 11.16
N CYS A 301 -15.75 1.13 11.66
CA CYS A 301 -14.90 2.31 11.70
C CYS A 301 -13.67 2.12 10.82
N ILE A 302 -13.46 3.01 9.86
CA ILE A 302 -12.26 3.14 9.04
C ILE A 302 -11.43 4.27 9.64
N ARG A 303 -10.16 3.98 9.97
CA ARG A 303 -9.15 4.96 10.34
C ARG A 303 -8.17 5.11 9.20
N LEU A 304 -7.93 6.33 8.72
CA LEU A 304 -6.96 6.64 7.67
C LEU A 304 -6.02 7.74 8.13
N PRO A 305 -4.69 7.65 7.85
CA PRO A 305 -3.76 8.71 8.16
C PRO A 305 -4.00 9.93 7.25
N ILE A 306 -3.86 11.12 7.81
CA ILE A 306 -3.80 12.38 7.06
C ILE A 306 -2.37 12.55 6.54
N PRO A 307 -2.17 12.93 5.28
CA PRO A 307 -0.84 13.10 4.68
C PRO A 307 0.01 14.17 5.35
#